data_53195b549c3835bf114419cbb22cee01
#
_entry.id   53195b549c3835bf114419cbb22cee01
#
_cell.length_a   1.000
_cell.length_b   1.000
_cell.length_c   1.000
_cell.angle_alpha   90.00
_cell.angle_beta   90.00
_cell.angle_gamma   90.00
#
_symmetry.space_group_name_H-M   'P 1'
#
loop_
_entity.id
_entity.type
_entity.pdbx_description
1 polymer ?
#
loop_
_entity_poly.entity_id
_entity_poly.type
_entity_poly.pdbx_seq_one_letter_code
_entity_poly.pdbx_strand_id
1 'polypeptide(L)'
;NTLYMNIGVIGSGGREHSLCFKLLQSPKVKNIFCIPGNAGTDEICKNLEVDIMNFNKLYLSIIKNNIKLIIVGPETPLVYGITDFLQKKNVKVFGPSKKASQLEGSKIFMKNLCRKFDIPCAQYEEVTDIESANKVLEKFNVPIVVKSDGLAAGKGVTISGSKDDALND
;
A
#
# COMPACT_ATOMS: atom_id res chain seq x y z
N ASN A 1 11.16 27.74 20.06
CA ASN A 1 10.10 26.83 20.52
C ASN A 1 10.10 25.58 19.66
N THR A 2 10.69 24.52 20.17
CA THR A 2 10.63 23.20 19.49
C THR A 2 9.19 22.69 19.61
N LEU A 3 8.46 22.72 18.50
CA LEU A 3 7.09 22.18 18.44
C LEU A 3 7.16 20.66 18.44
N TYR A 4 6.90 20.08 19.60
CA TYR A 4 6.71 18.62 19.72
C TYR A 4 5.37 18.23 19.10
N MET A 5 5.34 17.12 18.36
CA MET A 5 4.12 16.65 17.68
C MET A 5 3.77 15.21 18.05
N ASN A 6 2.49 14.92 18.06
CA ASN A 6 1.98 13.57 18.06
C ASN A 6 1.94 13.06 16.63
N ILE A 7 2.44 11.85 16.40
CA ILE A 7 2.48 11.19 15.09
C ILE A 7 1.63 9.93 15.14
N GLY A 8 0.86 9.69 14.10
CA GLY A 8 0.16 8.42 13.88
C GLY A 8 0.85 7.60 12.79
N VAL A 9 1.09 6.32 13.05
CA VAL A 9 1.59 5.35 12.07
C VAL A 9 0.47 4.36 11.79
N ILE A 10 -0.02 4.32 10.56
CA ILE A 10 -1.10 3.42 10.15
C ILE A 10 -0.51 2.09 9.73
N GLY A 11 -1.06 1.01 10.27
CA GLY A 11 -0.72 -0.36 9.99
C GLY A 11 -0.42 -1.17 11.24
N SER A 12 -0.08 -2.45 11.05
CA SER A 12 0.09 -3.44 12.14
C SER A 12 1.25 -4.42 11.92
N GLY A 13 2.09 -4.19 10.92
CA GLY A 13 3.19 -5.08 10.56
C GLY A 13 4.54 -4.70 11.19
N GLY A 14 5.56 -5.50 10.89
CA GLY A 14 6.94 -5.23 11.33
C GLY A 14 7.53 -3.95 10.74
N ARG A 15 7.09 -3.54 9.55
CA ARG A 15 7.44 -2.26 8.95
C ARG A 15 6.97 -1.09 9.81
N GLU A 16 5.73 -1.11 10.26
CA GLU A 16 5.15 -0.08 11.13
C GLU A 16 5.82 -0.07 12.50
N HIS A 17 6.14 -1.23 13.05
CA HIS A 17 6.93 -1.33 14.29
C HIS A 17 8.30 -0.65 14.14
N SER A 18 9.02 -0.95 13.06
CA SER A 18 10.33 -0.33 12.77
C SER A 18 10.23 1.18 12.58
N LEU A 19 9.17 1.66 11.92
CA LEU A 19 8.89 3.09 11.80
C LEU A 19 8.65 3.75 13.16
N CYS A 20 7.80 3.15 14.01
CA CYS A 20 7.55 3.64 15.37
C CYS A 20 8.84 3.71 16.18
N PHE A 21 9.63 2.63 16.18
CA PHE A 21 10.92 2.57 16.88
C PHE A 21 11.88 3.68 16.43
N LYS A 22 11.97 3.93 15.12
CA LYS A 22 12.83 4.99 14.58
C LYS A 22 12.32 6.40 14.90
N LEU A 23 11.03 6.61 14.83
CA LEU A 23 10.41 7.91 15.13
C LEU A 23 10.55 8.32 16.60
N LEU A 24 10.54 7.36 17.53
CA LEU A 24 10.76 7.61 18.97
C LEU A 24 12.12 8.25 19.26
N GLN A 25 13.10 8.05 18.40
CA GLN A 25 14.45 8.63 18.56
C GLN A 25 14.49 10.12 18.17
N SER A 26 13.41 10.65 17.59
CA SER A 26 13.36 12.04 17.15
C SER A 26 13.00 12.99 18.31
N PRO A 27 13.83 14.03 18.57
CA PRO A 27 13.50 15.02 19.60
C PRO A 27 12.29 15.89 19.27
N LYS A 28 11.70 15.77 18.06
CA LYS A 28 10.50 16.49 17.63
C LYS A 28 9.21 15.71 17.89
N VAL A 29 9.31 14.45 18.28
CA VAL A 29 8.17 13.58 18.55
C VAL A 29 7.80 13.63 20.03
N LYS A 30 6.52 13.89 20.33
CA LYS A 30 5.99 13.84 21.67
C LYS A 30 5.44 12.45 22.01
N ASN A 31 4.52 11.99 21.17
CA ASN A 31 3.91 10.66 21.30
C ASN A 31 3.76 10.03 19.93
N ILE A 32 3.82 8.70 19.86
CA ILE A 32 3.49 7.91 18.69
C ILE A 32 2.25 7.08 18.98
N PHE A 33 1.37 7.02 17.99
CA PHE A 33 0.17 6.20 17.98
C PHE A 33 0.25 5.25 16.78
N CYS A 34 0.29 3.94 17.03
CA CYS A 34 0.20 2.94 15.96
C CYS A 34 -1.26 2.53 15.78
N ILE A 35 -1.76 2.45 14.53
CA ILE A 35 -3.17 2.29 14.24
C ILE A 35 -3.37 1.20 13.17
N PRO A 36 -3.91 0.04 13.50
CA PRO A 36 -4.32 -0.40 14.83
C PRO A 36 -3.12 -0.81 15.71
N GLY A 37 -1.93 -1.04 15.14
CA GLY A 37 -0.77 -1.55 15.82
C GLY A 37 -0.78 -3.07 16.03
N ASN A 38 0.17 -3.55 16.81
CA ASN A 38 0.34 -4.95 17.19
C ASN A 38 0.97 -5.05 18.59
N ALA A 39 1.19 -6.27 19.10
CA ALA A 39 1.77 -6.47 20.40
C ALA A 39 3.15 -5.81 20.58
N GLY A 40 4.02 -5.89 19.55
CA GLY A 40 5.34 -5.24 19.62
C GLY A 40 5.27 -3.71 19.61
N THR A 41 4.32 -3.12 18.87
CA THR A 41 4.14 -1.65 18.91
C THR A 41 3.55 -1.18 20.23
N ASP A 42 2.78 -2.01 20.93
CA ASP A 42 2.20 -1.69 22.24
C ASP A 42 3.28 -1.58 23.34
N GLU A 43 4.40 -2.26 23.16
CA GLU A 43 5.55 -2.17 24.07
C GLU A 43 6.31 -0.83 23.96
N ILE A 44 6.24 -0.18 22.80
CA ILE A 44 7.08 1.01 22.52
C ILE A 44 6.28 2.29 22.27
N CYS A 45 5.00 2.19 21.93
CA CYS A 45 4.14 3.34 21.68
C CYS A 45 2.69 2.98 22.04
N LYS A 46 1.73 3.86 21.75
CA LYS A 46 0.32 3.62 22.06
C LYS A 46 -0.42 3.08 20.84
N ASN A 47 -1.02 1.91 20.97
CA ASN A 47 -1.93 1.39 19.94
C ASN A 47 -3.32 2.05 20.05
N LEU A 48 -3.94 2.29 18.89
CA LEU A 48 -5.33 2.75 18.81
C LEU A 48 -6.12 1.76 17.95
N GLU A 49 -6.96 0.96 18.56
CA GLU A 49 -7.79 -0.03 17.89
C GLU A 49 -8.88 0.64 17.05
N VAL A 50 -8.53 1.02 15.83
CA VAL A 50 -9.42 1.65 14.86
C VAL A 50 -9.31 0.91 13.53
N ASP A 51 -10.46 0.59 12.93
CA ASP A 51 -10.49 0.12 11.55
C ASP A 51 -9.95 1.19 10.61
N ILE A 52 -8.78 0.93 10.03
CA ILE A 52 -8.08 1.86 9.14
C ILE A 52 -8.79 2.06 7.80
N MET A 53 -9.74 1.21 7.44
CA MET A 53 -10.56 1.37 6.23
C MET A 53 -11.81 2.23 6.51
N ASN A 54 -12.16 2.45 7.77
CA ASN A 54 -13.19 3.43 8.14
C ASN A 54 -12.56 4.81 8.35
N PHE A 55 -12.34 5.53 7.26
CA PHE A 55 -11.64 6.82 7.26
C PHE A 55 -12.28 7.88 8.16
N ASN A 56 -13.59 7.84 8.35
CA ASN A 56 -14.28 8.77 9.26
C ASN A 56 -13.95 8.47 10.73
N LYS A 57 -14.02 7.20 11.16
CA LYS A 57 -13.63 6.80 12.52
C LYS A 57 -12.16 7.09 12.78
N LEU A 58 -11.31 6.80 11.79
CA LEU A 58 -9.89 7.11 11.86
C LEU A 58 -9.64 8.61 12.04
N TYR A 59 -10.30 9.46 11.27
CA TYR A 59 -10.19 10.92 11.40
C TYR A 59 -10.60 11.40 12.80
N LEU A 60 -11.71 10.90 13.35
CA LEU A 60 -12.14 11.25 14.71
C LEU A 60 -11.08 10.84 15.74
N SER A 61 -10.45 9.69 15.59
CA SER A 61 -9.36 9.25 16.47
C SER A 61 -8.12 10.14 16.35
N ILE A 62 -7.76 10.56 15.13
CA ILE A 62 -6.67 11.51 14.87
C ILE A 62 -6.89 12.82 15.62
N ILE A 63 -8.09 13.39 15.52
CA ILE A 63 -8.43 14.65 16.20
C ILE A 63 -8.43 14.47 17.73
N LYS A 64 -9.08 13.42 18.24
CA LYS A 64 -9.14 13.11 19.67
C LYS A 64 -7.75 13.01 20.31
N ASN A 65 -6.78 12.42 19.61
CA ASN A 65 -5.42 12.23 20.10
C ASN A 65 -4.46 13.37 19.69
N ASN A 66 -4.97 14.46 19.10
CA ASN A 66 -4.20 15.61 18.64
C ASN A 66 -3.00 15.21 17.75
N ILE A 67 -3.20 14.23 16.87
CA ILE A 67 -2.17 13.75 15.93
C ILE A 67 -2.00 14.80 14.83
N LYS A 68 -0.76 15.19 14.56
CA LYS A 68 -0.42 16.27 13.61
C LYS A 68 0.13 15.76 12.29
N LEU A 69 0.65 14.54 12.27
CA LEU A 69 1.20 13.89 11.09
C LEU A 69 0.78 12.43 11.09
N ILE A 70 0.29 11.96 9.97
CA ILE A 70 0.01 10.54 9.70
C ILE A 70 1.06 10.00 8.75
N ILE A 71 1.58 8.82 9.05
CA ILE A 71 2.43 8.01 8.18
C ILE A 71 1.65 6.75 7.84
N VAL A 72 1.46 6.48 6.55
CA VAL A 72 0.68 5.33 6.10
C VAL A 72 1.63 4.21 5.66
N GLY A 73 1.62 3.09 6.38
CA GLY A 73 2.45 1.94 6.08
C GLY A 73 1.88 1.03 5.00
N PRO A 74 0.64 0.50 5.13
CA PRO A 74 0.10 -0.48 4.18
C PRO A 74 -0.44 0.18 2.90
N GLU A 75 -0.38 -0.57 1.82
CA GLU A 75 -0.82 -0.14 0.48
C GLU A 75 -2.35 -0.03 0.36
N THR A 76 -3.10 -0.90 1.01
CA THR A 76 -4.57 -0.96 0.86
C THR A 76 -5.25 0.38 1.15
N PRO A 77 -5.11 1.01 2.32
CA PRO A 77 -5.74 2.31 2.56
C PRO A 77 -5.26 3.41 1.61
N LEU A 78 -4.02 3.33 1.11
CA LEU A 78 -3.48 4.27 0.12
C LEU A 78 -4.23 4.17 -1.21
N VAL A 79 -4.42 2.94 -1.71
CA VAL A 79 -5.16 2.67 -2.96
C VAL A 79 -6.63 3.11 -2.84
N TYR A 80 -7.22 2.99 -1.65
CA TYR A 80 -8.57 3.48 -1.37
C TYR A 80 -8.66 4.99 -1.11
N GLY A 81 -7.51 5.69 -1.01
CA GLY A 81 -7.46 7.15 -1.01
C GLY A 81 -7.44 7.81 0.36
N ILE A 82 -6.91 7.14 1.37
CA ILE A 82 -6.76 7.68 2.73
C ILE A 82 -6.00 9.02 2.74
N THR A 83 -4.95 9.15 1.93
CA THR A 83 -4.15 10.38 1.84
C THR A 83 -5.01 11.54 1.39
N ASP A 84 -5.73 11.36 0.28
CA ASP A 84 -6.60 12.40 -0.28
C ASP A 84 -7.74 12.77 0.68
N PHE A 85 -8.30 11.77 1.36
CA PHE A 85 -9.35 11.99 2.36
C PHE A 85 -8.85 12.83 3.55
N LEU A 86 -7.72 12.47 4.13
CA LEU A 86 -7.16 13.16 5.30
C LEU A 86 -6.63 14.55 4.96
N GLN A 87 -6.00 14.72 3.79
CA GLN A 87 -5.52 16.03 3.32
C GLN A 87 -6.66 17.02 3.11
N LYS A 88 -7.82 16.58 2.57
CA LYS A 88 -9.04 17.42 2.47
C LYS A 88 -9.56 17.88 3.84
N LYS A 89 -9.17 17.19 4.92
CA LYS A 89 -9.50 17.56 6.31
C LYS A 89 -8.35 18.29 7.02
N ASN A 90 -7.36 18.80 6.25
CA ASN A 90 -6.19 19.51 6.75
C ASN A 90 -5.29 18.69 7.68
N VAL A 91 -5.29 17.37 7.56
CA VAL A 91 -4.35 16.49 8.25
C VAL A 91 -3.12 16.29 7.37
N LYS A 92 -1.92 16.48 7.93
CA LYS A 92 -0.66 16.19 7.22
C LYS A 92 -0.49 14.68 7.11
N VAL A 93 -0.21 14.20 5.89
CA VAL A 93 -0.03 12.77 5.61
C VAL A 93 1.26 12.55 4.83
N PHE A 94 2.06 11.61 5.30
CA PHE A 94 3.14 11.02 4.54
C PHE A 94 2.64 9.72 3.92
N GLY A 95 2.33 9.79 2.64
CA GLY A 95 1.79 8.71 1.82
C GLY A 95 1.39 9.25 0.44
N PRO A 96 1.45 8.42 -0.60
CA PRO A 96 1.06 8.82 -1.95
C PRO A 96 -0.46 9.08 -2.04
N SER A 97 -0.85 9.90 -3.01
CA SER A 97 -2.27 10.09 -3.35
C SER A 97 -2.90 8.80 -3.87
N LYS A 98 -4.22 8.72 -3.89
CA LYS A 98 -4.96 7.59 -4.50
C LYS A 98 -4.48 7.32 -5.92
N LYS A 99 -4.28 8.37 -6.73
CA LYS A 99 -3.80 8.26 -8.11
C LYS A 99 -2.38 7.69 -8.17
N ALA A 100 -1.46 8.17 -7.36
CA ALA A 100 -0.08 7.67 -7.32
C ALA A 100 0.00 6.24 -6.79
N SER A 101 -0.89 5.87 -5.85
CA SER A 101 -0.96 4.53 -5.28
C SER A 101 -1.36 3.45 -6.30
N GLN A 102 -1.89 3.84 -7.47
CA GLN A 102 -2.18 2.89 -8.54
C GLN A 102 -0.93 2.21 -9.10
N LEU A 103 0.25 2.79 -8.91
CA LEU A 103 1.53 2.14 -9.25
C LEU A 103 1.73 0.81 -8.51
N GLU A 104 1.20 0.69 -7.30
CA GLU A 104 1.20 -0.55 -6.51
C GLU A 104 -0.15 -1.28 -6.64
N GLY A 105 -1.24 -0.52 -6.74
CA GLY A 105 -2.61 -1.05 -6.76
C GLY A 105 -3.02 -1.73 -8.05
N SER A 106 -2.36 -1.47 -9.18
CA SER A 106 -2.65 -2.07 -10.48
C SER A 106 -1.37 -2.35 -11.25
N LYS A 107 -1.14 -3.63 -11.53
CA LYS A 107 0.00 -4.07 -12.34
C LYS A 107 -0.13 -3.57 -13.77
N ILE A 108 -1.35 -3.56 -14.30
CA ILE A 108 -1.68 -3.03 -15.63
C ILE A 108 -1.36 -1.54 -15.71
N PHE A 109 -1.81 -0.76 -14.74
CA PHE A 109 -1.50 0.68 -14.69
C PHE A 109 0.01 0.94 -14.66
N MET A 110 0.75 0.23 -13.81
CA MET A 110 2.19 0.36 -13.70
C MET A 110 2.89 -0.02 -15.01
N LYS A 111 2.50 -1.14 -15.64
CA LYS A 111 3.07 -1.59 -16.90
C LYS A 111 2.78 -0.62 -18.06
N ASN A 112 1.55 -0.11 -18.13
CA ASN A 112 1.18 0.90 -19.12
C ASN A 112 1.95 2.21 -18.94
N LEU A 113 2.23 2.60 -17.69
CA LEU A 113 3.08 3.76 -17.39
C LEU A 113 4.53 3.51 -17.87
N CYS A 114 5.09 2.34 -17.59
CA CYS A 114 6.43 1.97 -18.06
C CYS A 114 6.52 2.04 -19.58
N ARG A 115 5.53 1.48 -20.30
CA ARG A 115 5.46 1.54 -21.77
C ARG A 115 5.38 2.99 -22.27
N LYS A 116 4.56 3.82 -21.62
CA LYS A 116 4.36 5.22 -22.04
C LYS A 116 5.63 6.08 -21.92
N PHE A 117 6.47 5.80 -20.93
CA PHE A 117 7.66 6.58 -20.61
C PHE A 117 8.98 5.85 -20.89
N ASP A 118 8.94 4.77 -21.69
CA ASP A 118 10.11 3.96 -22.04
C ASP A 118 10.93 3.48 -20.83
N ILE A 119 10.25 3.20 -19.72
CA ILE A 119 10.89 2.66 -18.51
C ILE A 119 11.13 1.16 -18.73
N PRO A 120 12.37 0.67 -18.60
CA PRO A 120 12.68 -0.74 -18.79
C PRO A 120 11.85 -1.64 -17.87
N CYS A 121 11.14 -2.58 -18.46
CA CYS A 121 10.39 -3.60 -17.72
C CYS A 121 10.25 -4.87 -18.57
N ALA A 122 9.97 -6.01 -17.92
CA ALA A 122 9.70 -7.26 -18.61
C ALA A 122 8.51 -7.11 -19.58
N GLN A 123 8.59 -7.80 -20.71
CA GLN A 123 7.49 -7.89 -21.67
C GLN A 123 6.21 -8.35 -20.98
N TYR A 124 5.08 -7.80 -21.38
CA TYR A 124 3.77 -8.15 -20.82
C TYR A 124 2.67 -7.96 -21.85
N GLU A 125 1.60 -8.66 -21.65
CA GLU A 125 0.31 -8.46 -22.33
C GLU A 125 -0.81 -8.51 -21.32
N GLU A 126 -1.87 -7.74 -21.58
CA GLU A 126 -3.08 -7.69 -20.78
C GLU A 126 -4.12 -8.61 -21.43
N VAL A 127 -4.77 -9.44 -20.61
CA VAL A 127 -5.83 -10.35 -21.07
C VAL A 127 -7.03 -10.23 -20.14
N THR A 128 -8.23 -10.32 -20.70
CA THR A 128 -9.50 -10.19 -19.97
C THR A 128 -10.41 -11.41 -20.13
N ASP A 129 -10.04 -12.32 -21.03
CA ASP A 129 -10.80 -13.53 -21.35
C ASP A 129 -9.85 -14.63 -21.89
N ILE A 130 -10.36 -15.86 -21.88
CA ILE A 130 -9.58 -17.05 -22.32
C ILE A 130 -9.19 -16.98 -23.80
N GLU A 131 -10.02 -16.40 -24.65
CA GLU A 131 -9.71 -16.31 -26.09
C GLU A 131 -8.51 -15.39 -26.34
N SER A 132 -8.48 -14.24 -25.67
CA SER A 132 -7.35 -13.31 -25.72
C SER A 132 -6.10 -13.93 -25.08
N ALA A 133 -6.27 -14.67 -23.95
CA ALA A 133 -5.16 -15.38 -23.29
C ALA A 133 -4.48 -16.39 -24.23
N ASN A 134 -5.26 -17.23 -24.92
CA ASN A 134 -4.73 -18.19 -25.90
C ASN A 134 -3.87 -17.51 -26.98
N LYS A 135 -4.37 -16.43 -27.58
CA LYS A 135 -3.63 -15.68 -28.61
C LYS A 135 -2.34 -15.07 -28.08
N VAL A 136 -2.36 -14.59 -26.84
CA VAL A 136 -1.21 -13.97 -26.19
C VAL A 136 -0.15 -15.01 -25.81
N LEU A 137 -0.57 -16.17 -25.30
CA LEU A 137 0.36 -17.23 -24.90
C LEU A 137 1.22 -17.75 -26.05
N GLU A 138 0.79 -17.62 -27.30
CA GLU A 138 1.62 -17.96 -28.46
C GLU A 138 2.87 -17.09 -28.58
N LYS A 139 2.81 -15.86 -28.09
CA LYS A 139 3.93 -14.88 -28.13
C LYS A 139 4.96 -15.06 -27.03
N PHE A 140 4.65 -15.85 -25.99
CA PHE A 140 5.53 -16.04 -24.85
C PHE A 140 6.18 -17.41 -24.83
N ASN A 141 7.42 -17.43 -24.38
CA ASN A 141 8.15 -18.66 -24.07
C ASN A 141 7.98 -19.01 -22.60
N VAL A 142 8.02 -20.29 -22.28
CA VAL A 142 8.02 -20.78 -20.90
C VAL A 142 9.39 -20.53 -20.22
N PRO A 143 9.46 -20.24 -18.92
CA PRO A 143 8.32 -20.12 -18.00
C PRO A 143 7.52 -18.82 -18.19
N ILE A 144 6.21 -18.91 -18.05
CA ILE A 144 5.28 -17.80 -18.18
C ILE A 144 4.83 -17.35 -16.80
N VAL A 145 4.78 -16.03 -16.56
CA VAL A 145 4.32 -15.47 -15.30
C VAL A 145 2.92 -14.89 -15.51
N VAL A 146 1.92 -15.53 -14.93
CA VAL A 146 0.54 -15.05 -14.88
C VAL A 146 0.37 -14.20 -13.63
N LYS A 147 -0.29 -13.05 -13.76
CA LYS A 147 -0.52 -12.13 -12.63
C LYS A 147 -1.95 -11.60 -12.67
N SER A 148 -2.68 -11.81 -11.59
CA SER A 148 -3.94 -11.08 -11.40
C SER A 148 -3.68 -9.59 -11.18
N ASP A 149 -4.50 -8.73 -11.77
CA ASP A 149 -4.43 -7.30 -11.50
C ASP A 149 -5.00 -6.98 -10.11
N GLY A 150 -4.59 -5.84 -9.55
CA GLY A 150 -5.00 -5.41 -8.23
C GLY A 150 -4.11 -5.92 -7.08
N LEU A 151 -4.54 -5.61 -5.85
CA LEU A 151 -3.89 -6.04 -4.62
C LEU A 151 -4.22 -7.50 -4.33
N ALA A 152 -3.22 -8.34 -4.24
CA ALA A 152 -3.38 -9.79 -4.04
C ALA A 152 -2.58 -10.34 -2.84
N ALA A 153 -2.02 -9.47 -2.00
CA ALA A 153 -1.24 -9.85 -0.79
C ALA A 153 -0.18 -10.94 -1.06
N GLY A 154 0.52 -10.83 -2.19
CA GLY A 154 1.54 -11.79 -2.60
C GLY A 154 1.03 -13.10 -3.21
N LYS A 155 -0.29 -13.27 -3.38
CA LYS A 155 -0.92 -14.52 -3.86
C LYS A 155 -1.41 -14.46 -5.30
N GLY A 156 -1.31 -13.34 -5.97
CA GLY A 156 -1.82 -13.16 -7.35
C GLY A 156 -0.74 -13.31 -8.42
N VAL A 157 0.25 -14.18 -8.23
CA VAL A 157 1.33 -14.43 -9.19
C VAL A 157 1.59 -15.91 -9.24
N THR A 158 1.48 -16.49 -10.45
CA THR A 158 1.83 -17.90 -10.73
C THR A 158 2.93 -17.93 -11.77
N ILE A 159 3.84 -18.88 -11.63
CA ILE A 159 4.91 -19.16 -12.62
C ILE A 159 4.60 -20.50 -13.23
N SER A 160 4.19 -20.51 -14.49
CA SER A 160 3.72 -21.68 -15.20
C SER A 160 4.81 -22.23 -16.13
N GLY A 161 5.09 -23.51 -15.98
CA GLY A 161 6.09 -24.24 -16.78
C GLY A 161 5.59 -24.65 -18.17
N SER A 162 4.28 -24.59 -18.40
CA SER A 162 3.64 -24.87 -19.69
C SER A 162 2.62 -23.79 -20.04
N LYS A 163 2.20 -23.74 -21.30
CA LYS A 163 1.15 -22.84 -21.76
C LYS A 163 -0.22 -23.29 -21.25
N ASP A 164 -0.44 -24.59 -21.12
CA ASP A 164 -1.68 -25.16 -20.61
C ASP A 164 -1.87 -24.82 -19.12
N ASP A 165 -0.79 -24.90 -18.31
CA ASP A 165 -0.85 -24.46 -16.90
C ASP A 165 -1.16 -22.98 -16.82
N ALA A 166 -0.50 -22.15 -17.63
CA ALA A 166 -0.72 -20.70 -17.64
C ALA A 166 -2.17 -20.30 -18.06
N LEU A 167 -2.85 -21.17 -18.81
CA LEU A 167 -4.23 -20.94 -19.22
C LEU A 167 -5.24 -21.30 -18.12
N ASN A 168 -4.86 -22.21 -17.22
CA ASN A 168 -5.69 -22.64 -16.10
C ASN A 168 -5.57 -21.74 -14.87
N ASP A 169 -4.59 -20.83 -14.83
CA ASP A 169 -4.34 -19.83 -13.79
C ASP A 169 -5.14 -18.53 -14.03
#